data_6841b13e2170956c0396ceb6269be3d5
#
_entry.id   6841b13e2170956c0396ceb6269be3d5
#
_cell.length_a   1.000
_cell.length_b   1.000
_cell.length_c   1.000
_cell.angle_alpha   90.00
_cell.angle_beta   90.00
_cell.angle_gamma   90.00
#
_symmetry.space_group_name_H-M   'P 1'
#
loop_
_entity.id
_entity.type
_entity.pdbx_description
1 polymer ?
#
loop_
_entity_poly.entity_id
_entity_poly.type
_entity_poly.pdbx_seq_one_letter_code
_entity_poly.pdbx_strand_id
1 'polypeptide(L)' 'MLAVIGGSGVYDIDGLTKTRWVKVDSPFGTPSDEFLLGELEGQPIVFLPRHGRGHRIPPSEINFRANIDALKRVGVTQVI' A
#
# COMPACT_ATOMS: atom_id res chain seq x y z
N MET A 1 5.57 -3.88 -11.26
CA MET A 1 5.81 -3.68 -9.82
C MET A 1 4.75 -4.43 -9.03
N LEU A 2 5.17 -5.14 -8.02
CA LEU A 2 4.26 -5.90 -7.14
C LEU A 2 3.79 -5.03 -5.99
N ALA A 3 2.51 -5.14 -5.65
CA ALA A 3 1.95 -4.53 -4.45
C ALA A 3 1.38 -5.60 -3.52
N VAL A 4 1.51 -5.36 -2.24
CA VAL A 4 0.90 -6.19 -1.20
C VAL A 4 -0.07 -5.31 -0.40
N ILE A 5 -1.33 -5.70 -0.39
CA ILE A 5 -2.35 -5.10 0.47
C ILE A 5 -2.54 -6.05 1.63
N GLY A 6 -2.26 -5.59 2.83
CA GLY A 6 -2.31 -6.49 3.97
C GLY A 6 -2.67 -5.81 5.26
N GLY A 7 -2.76 -6.62 6.30
CA GLY A 7 -3.00 -6.15 7.65
C GLY A 7 -1.73 -5.60 8.30
N SER A 8 -1.81 -5.39 9.61
CA SER A 8 -0.67 -4.88 10.38
C SER A 8 0.53 -5.82 10.29
N GLY A 9 1.72 -5.24 10.20
CA GLY A 9 2.97 -5.99 10.18
C GLY A 9 3.49 -6.40 8.82
N VAL A 10 2.70 -6.29 7.74
CA VAL A 10 3.18 -6.66 6.40
C VAL A 10 4.28 -5.74 5.90
N TYR A 11 4.38 -4.54 6.42
CA TYR A 11 5.42 -3.58 6.06
C TYR A 11 6.66 -3.67 6.94
N ASP A 12 6.70 -4.61 7.87
CA ASP A 12 7.82 -4.85 8.78
C ASP A 12 8.52 -6.16 8.38
N ILE A 13 9.09 -6.17 7.19
CA ILE A 13 9.71 -7.36 6.60
C ILE A 13 11.21 -7.16 6.56
N ASP A 14 11.94 -8.19 7.01
CA ASP A 14 13.40 -8.20 6.92
C ASP A 14 13.83 -8.18 5.45
N GLY A 15 14.87 -7.41 5.17
CA GLY A 15 15.39 -7.29 3.81
C GLY A 15 14.76 -6.18 2.98
N LEU A 16 13.72 -5.53 3.52
CA LEU A 16 13.12 -4.39 2.85
C LEU A 16 14.01 -3.16 3.03
N THR A 17 14.42 -2.55 1.94
CA THR A 17 15.35 -1.41 1.93
C THR A 17 14.78 -0.23 1.16
N LYS A 18 15.39 0.94 1.34
CA LYS A 18 15.02 2.19 0.64
C LYS A 18 13.55 2.53 0.81
N THR A 19 13.03 2.31 2.01
CA THR A 19 11.62 2.52 2.29
C THR A 19 11.27 3.98 2.45
N ARG A 20 10.09 4.35 1.96
CA ARG A 20 9.51 5.68 2.18
C ARG A 20 7.99 5.61 2.08
N TRP A 21 7.31 6.41 2.87
CA TRP A 21 5.87 6.56 2.79
C TRP A 21 5.53 7.64 1.77
N VAL A 22 4.60 7.33 0.88
CA VAL A 22 4.17 8.25 -0.20
C VAL A 22 2.66 8.36 -0.18
N LYS A 23 2.17 9.59 -0.14
CA LYS A 23 0.74 9.87 -0.25
C LYS A 23 0.35 9.82 -1.73
N VAL A 24 -0.68 9.06 -2.05
CA VAL A 24 -1.22 8.96 -3.41
C VAL A 24 -2.73 9.23 -3.34
N ASP A 25 -3.18 10.17 -4.14
CA ASP A 25 -4.61 10.51 -4.22
C ASP A 25 -5.29 9.74 -5.35
N SER A 26 -6.60 9.53 -5.20
CA SER A 26 -7.43 8.87 -6.19
C SER A 26 -8.73 9.66 -6.39
N PRO A 27 -9.26 9.72 -7.61
CA PRO A 27 -10.57 10.35 -7.84
C PRO A 27 -11.72 9.60 -7.16
N PHE A 28 -11.48 8.36 -6.70
CA PHE A 28 -12.48 7.58 -5.96
C PHE A 28 -12.45 7.83 -4.45
N GLY A 29 -11.59 8.73 -4.00
CA GLY A 29 -11.46 9.08 -2.58
C GLY A 29 -10.07 8.84 -2.06
N THR A 30 -9.94 8.78 -0.74
CA THR A 30 -8.66 8.60 -0.06
C THR A 30 -8.37 7.11 0.13
N PRO A 31 -7.19 6.61 -0.29
CA PRO A 31 -6.76 5.26 0.07
C PRO A 31 -6.64 5.08 1.58
N SER A 32 -6.55 3.83 2.03
CA SER A 32 -6.51 3.49 3.46
C SER A 32 -5.37 4.17 4.21
N ASP A 33 -4.23 4.34 3.55
CA ASP A 33 -3.05 5.01 4.12
C ASP A 33 -2.15 5.46 2.99
N GLU A 34 -1.05 6.10 3.37
CA GLU A 34 0.07 6.29 2.46
C GLU A 34 0.63 4.92 2.05
N PHE A 35 1.27 4.87 0.89
CA PHE A 35 1.91 3.66 0.42
C PHE A 35 3.35 3.60 0.93
N LEU A 36 3.77 2.44 1.39
CA LEU A 36 5.17 2.20 1.72
C LEU A 36 5.86 1.65 0.48
N LEU A 37 6.67 2.48 -0.15
CA LEU A 37 7.51 2.07 -1.28
C LEU A 37 8.83 1.56 -0.73
N GLY A 38 9.36 0.51 -1.35
CA GLY A 38 10.66 -0.01 -0.96
C GLY A 38 11.21 -0.96 -2.00
N GLU A 39 12.33 -1.60 -1.66
CA GLU A 39 12.96 -2.63 -2.50
C GLU A 39 13.19 -3.88 -1.68
N LEU A 40 12.83 -5.01 -2.23
CA LEU A 40 13.10 -6.31 -1.65
C LEU A 40 13.96 -7.08 -2.65
N GLU A 41 15.18 -7.41 -2.24
CA GLU A 41 16.16 -8.09 -3.13
C GLU A 41 16.35 -7.34 -4.46
N GLY A 42 16.38 -6.02 -4.41
CA GLY A 42 16.57 -5.17 -5.57
C GLY A 42 15.34 -4.94 -6.43
N GLN A 43 14.21 -5.54 -6.07
CA GLN A 43 12.97 -5.38 -6.82
C GLN A 43 12.05 -4.38 -6.13
N PRO A 44 11.47 -3.43 -6.87
CA PRO A 44 10.55 -2.47 -6.26
C PRO A 44 9.27 -3.16 -5.79
N ILE A 45 8.81 -2.77 -4.63
CA ILE A 45 7.58 -3.31 -4.03
C ILE A 45 6.83 -2.20 -3.30
N VAL A 46 5.50 -2.33 -3.27
CA VAL A 46 4.60 -1.39 -2.60
C VAL A 46 3.79 -2.13 -1.56
N PHE A 47 3.71 -1.58 -0.35
CA PHE A 47 2.82 -2.10 0.68
C PHE A 47 1.74 -1.08 0.99
N LEU A 48 0.50 -1.57 1.15
CA LEU A 48 -0.62 -0.76 1.59
C LEU A 48 -1.27 -1.40 2.81
N PRO A 49 -1.23 -0.75 3.99
CA PRO A 49 -2.00 -1.22 5.15
C PRO A 49 -3.49 -0.95 4.88
N ARG A 50 -4.27 -1.99 4.60
CA ARG A 50 -5.67 -1.81 4.17
C ARG A 50 -6.57 -1.18 5.24
N HIS A 51 -6.24 -1.38 6.52
CA HIS A 51 -6.95 -0.76 7.64
C HIS A 51 -6.31 0.55 8.10
N GLY A 52 -5.28 1.01 7.42
CA GLY A 52 -4.42 2.09 7.88
C GLY A 52 -3.49 1.63 8.99
N ARG A 53 -2.42 2.39 9.22
CA ARG A 53 -1.52 2.11 10.33
C ARG A 53 -2.28 2.28 11.64
N GLY A 54 -2.11 1.30 12.56
CA GLY A 54 -2.82 1.30 13.83
C GLY A 54 -4.26 0.82 13.75
N HIS A 55 -4.67 0.19 12.65
CA HIS A 55 -6.03 -0.36 12.46
C HIS A 55 -7.14 0.66 12.69
N ARG A 56 -6.96 1.89 12.21
CA ARG A 56 -7.91 2.98 12.41
C ARG A 56 -9.14 2.93 11.49
N ILE A 57 -9.12 2.08 10.45
CA ILE A 57 -10.22 1.95 9.48
C ILE A 57 -10.85 0.57 9.63
N PRO A 58 -12.13 0.50 10.06
CA PRO A 58 -12.83 -0.80 10.12
C PRO A 58 -13.07 -1.36 8.71
N PRO A 59 -13.25 -2.68 8.58
CA PRO A 59 -13.41 -3.32 7.26
C PRO A 59 -14.55 -2.74 6.41
N SER A 60 -15.63 -2.33 7.02
CA SER A 60 -16.78 -1.76 6.30
C SER A 60 -16.51 -0.37 5.71
N GLU A 61 -15.43 0.29 6.13
CA GLU A 61 -15.10 1.64 5.68
C GLU A 61 -13.86 1.68 4.78
N ILE A 62 -13.29 0.55 4.42
CA ILE A 62 -12.15 0.50 3.50
C ILE A 62 -12.61 0.90 2.10
N ASN A 63 -11.96 1.90 1.52
CA ASN A 63 -12.22 2.32 0.16
C ASN A 63 -11.38 1.52 -0.83
N PHE A 64 -11.86 0.35 -1.20
CA PHE A 64 -11.14 -0.55 -2.10
C PHE A 64 -10.89 0.05 -3.48
N ARG A 65 -11.84 0.84 -4.00
CA ARG A 65 -11.68 1.52 -5.29
C ARG A 65 -10.50 2.47 -5.27
N ALA A 66 -10.42 3.31 -4.23
CA ALA A 66 -9.31 4.26 -4.09
C ALA A 66 -7.99 3.53 -3.96
N ASN A 67 -7.96 2.45 -3.19
CA ASN A 67 -6.74 1.66 -3.00
C ASN A 67 -6.23 1.10 -4.33
N ILE A 68 -7.09 0.45 -5.10
CA ILE A 68 -6.69 -0.17 -6.37
C ILE A 68 -6.33 0.90 -7.42
N ASP A 69 -7.11 1.96 -7.53
CA ASP A 69 -6.81 3.03 -8.48
C ASP A 69 -5.46 3.69 -8.17
N ALA A 70 -5.21 4.01 -6.91
CA ALA A 70 -3.96 4.63 -6.51
C ALA A 70 -2.76 3.71 -6.77
N LEU A 71 -2.90 2.40 -6.55
CA LEU A 71 -1.85 1.44 -6.87
C LEU A 71 -1.52 1.45 -8.36
N LYS A 72 -2.54 1.50 -9.21
CA LYS A 72 -2.33 1.59 -10.66
C LYS A 72 -1.57 2.86 -11.03
N ARG A 73 -1.86 3.97 -10.37
CA ARG A 73 -1.20 5.25 -10.65
C ARG A 73 0.28 5.26 -10.33
N VAL A 74 0.73 4.44 -9.38
CA VAL A 74 2.15 4.31 -9.07
C VAL A 74 2.86 3.22 -9.88
N GLY A 75 2.17 2.58 -10.81
CA GLY A 75 2.77 1.63 -11.75
C GLY A 75 2.67 0.16 -11.33
N VAL A 76 1.79 -0.16 -10.42
CA VAL A 76 1.58 -1.54 -9.97
C VAL A 76 0.88 -2.35 -11.07
N THR A 77 1.37 -3.56 -11.31
CA THR A 77 0.81 -4.49 -12.29
C THR A 77 0.27 -5.77 -11.66
N GLN A 78 0.69 -6.07 -10.43
CA GLN A 78 0.24 -7.27 -9.71
C GLN A 78 -0.03 -6.89 -8.25
N VAL A 79 -1.12 -7.39 -7.70
CA VAL A 79 -1.53 -7.14 -6.31
C VAL A 79 -1.76 -8.48 -5.61
N ILE A 80 -1.22 -8.59 -4.42
CA ILE A 80 -1.44 -9.75 -3.54
C ILE A 80 -2.22 -9.31 -2.30
#